data_9503262cc5c425f816a94cb49d37fb68
#
_entry.id   9503262cc5c425f816a94cb49d37fb68
#
_cell.length_a   1.000
_cell.length_b   1.000
_cell.length_c   1.000
_cell.angle_alpha   90.00
_cell.angle_beta   90.00
_cell.angle_gamma   90.00
#
_symmetry.space_group_name_H-M   'P 1'
#
loop_
_entity.id
_entity.type
_entity.pdbx_description
1 polymer ?
#
loop_
_entity_poly.entity_id
_entity_poly.type
_entity_poly.pdbx_seq_one_letter_code
_entity_poly.pdbx_strand_id
1 'polypeptide(L)'
;MCGRFALYTPPARVARYFHATLAEGQESEHEASWNVAPTDEVLGVRDRPLKREATEGLGEKGDETREVERLLMTFRWGLIPWWSKDAKGGSRLINARRETVLTKSSFREAFEKRRIIVPADGFYEWRRTKSGGKQPHFFTRADGAPMALAGLAERWRDKNAPKDAPVIRSCTVITSPAGPDMEGIHDRMPVLLDPSTFDLWLDPYNEDTEELLALLQPLPGGTIVHHPVGTRIGNVRNNDPGLIEAL
;
A
#
# COMPACT_ATOMS: atom_id res chain seq x y z
N MET A 1 -1.85 6.78 -13.14
CA MET A 1 -1.75 6.71 -11.66
C MET A 1 -2.48 5.47 -11.21
N CYS A 2 -1.85 4.64 -10.37
CA CYS A 2 -2.46 3.41 -9.88
C CYS A 2 -3.77 3.72 -9.15
N GLY A 3 -4.89 3.45 -9.78
CA GLY A 3 -6.23 3.72 -9.25
C GLY A 3 -7.09 2.45 -9.14
N ARG A 4 -6.51 1.28 -9.42
CA ARG A 4 -7.16 -0.01 -9.37
C ARG A 4 -6.14 -1.12 -9.22
N PHE A 5 -6.38 -2.06 -8.31
CA PHE A 5 -5.54 -3.26 -8.17
C PHE A 5 -6.38 -4.48 -7.80
N ALA A 6 -5.77 -5.64 -7.75
CA ALA A 6 -6.39 -6.89 -7.31
C ALA A 6 -5.63 -7.46 -6.12
N LEU A 7 -6.36 -8.00 -5.16
CA LEU A 7 -5.84 -8.82 -4.08
C LEU A 7 -6.83 -9.96 -3.82
N TYR A 8 -6.58 -11.09 -4.44
CA TYR A 8 -7.36 -12.32 -4.30
C TYR A 8 -6.61 -13.42 -3.54
N THR A 9 -5.33 -13.22 -3.28
CA THR A 9 -4.56 -14.12 -2.40
C THR A 9 -5.11 -14.05 -0.98
N PRO A 10 -5.44 -15.20 -0.35
CA PRO A 10 -5.98 -15.24 1.00
C PRO A 10 -5.08 -14.56 2.04
N PRO A 11 -5.64 -13.85 3.05
CA PRO A 11 -4.88 -13.10 4.05
C PRO A 11 -3.80 -13.91 4.76
N ALA A 12 -4.05 -15.18 5.08
CA ALA A 12 -3.06 -16.05 5.71
C ALA A 12 -1.83 -16.33 4.82
N ARG A 13 -2.01 -16.38 3.49
CA ARG A 13 -0.89 -16.51 2.55
C ARG A 13 -0.12 -15.20 2.40
N VAL A 14 -0.86 -14.07 2.37
CA VAL A 14 -0.26 -12.72 2.38
C VAL A 14 0.58 -12.54 3.65
N ALA A 15 0.03 -12.83 4.82
CA ALA A 15 0.73 -12.73 6.11
C ALA A 15 2.03 -13.57 6.09
N ARG A 16 1.95 -14.81 5.62
CA ARG A 16 3.14 -15.68 5.50
C ARG A 16 4.21 -15.09 4.59
N TYR A 17 3.82 -14.55 3.42
CA TYR A 17 4.76 -13.99 2.46
C TYR A 17 5.50 -12.78 3.02
N PHE A 18 4.81 -11.93 3.77
CA PHE A 18 5.38 -10.72 4.38
C PHE A 18 5.93 -10.94 5.80
N HIS A 19 5.95 -12.19 6.30
CA HIS A 19 6.35 -12.51 7.68
C HIS A 19 5.57 -11.72 8.73
N ALA A 20 4.28 -11.51 8.49
CA ALA A 20 3.38 -10.74 9.34
C ALA A 20 2.40 -11.63 10.11
N THR A 21 1.95 -11.17 11.27
CA THR A 21 0.83 -11.73 12.02
C THR A 21 -0.45 -10.99 11.65
N LEU A 22 -1.56 -11.70 11.47
CA LEU A 22 -2.87 -11.05 11.31
C LEU A 22 -3.22 -10.29 12.59
N ALA A 23 -3.58 -9.03 12.46
CA ALA A 23 -4.00 -8.25 13.61
C ALA A 23 -5.31 -8.80 14.20
N GLU A 24 -5.42 -8.79 15.53
CA GLU A 24 -6.60 -9.27 16.26
C GLU A 24 -7.90 -8.63 15.72
N GLY A 25 -8.92 -9.44 15.49
CA GLY A 25 -10.22 -9.01 14.93
C GLY A 25 -10.25 -8.81 13.41
N GLN A 26 -9.17 -9.15 12.68
CA GLN A 26 -9.09 -8.98 11.23
C GLN A 26 -8.96 -10.30 10.45
N GLU A 27 -9.17 -11.42 11.12
CA GLU A 27 -8.92 -12.75 10.58
C GLU A 27 -9.90 -13.19 9.48
N SER A 28 -11.04 -12.53 9.36
CA SER A 28 -12.14 -12.93 8.46
C SER A 28 -12.68 -11.84 7.53
N GLU A 29 -12.17 -10.62 7.57
CA GLU A 29 -12.86 -9.48 6.94
C GLU A 29 -12.40 -9.17 5.51
N HIS A 30 -11.32 -9.79 5.01
CA HIS A 30 -10.86 -9.52 3.65
C HIS A 30 -11.30 -10.63 2.69
N GLU A 31 -12.29 -10.32 1.87
CA GLU A 31 -12.68 -11.16 0.74
C GLU A 31 -11.76 -10.96 -0.47
N ALA A 32 -11.59 -12.02 -1.26
CA ALA A 32 -10.85 -11.93 -2.51
C ALA A 32 -11.43 -10.83 -3.42
N SER A 33 -10.58 -9.92 -3.88
CA SER A 33 -11.01 -8.86 -4.78
C SER A 33 -10.13 -8.79 -6.02
N TRP A 34 -10.77 -8.90 -7.18
CA TRP A 34 -10.16 -8.68 -8.49
C TRP A 34 -10.30 -7.24 -8.96
N ASN A 35 -10.93 -6.37 -8.15
CA ASN A 35 -11.27 -5.01 -8.56
C ASN A 35 -11.29 -4.02 -7.40
N VAL A 36 -10.22 -3.97 -6.61
CA VAL A 36 -10.09 -3.03 -5.51
C VAL A 36 -10.05 -1.60 -6.04
N ALA A 37 -10.94 -0.76 -5.52
CA ALA A 37 -11.13 0.64 -5.94
C ALA A 37 -10.82 1.63 -4.81
N PRO A 38 -10.60 2.91 -5.13
CA PRO A 38 -10.47 3.96 -4.12
C PRO A 38 -11.63 3.95 -3.13
N THR A 39 -11.32 4.11 -1.86
CA THR A 39 -12.18 4.07 -0.68
C THR A 39 -12.54 2.69 -0.16
N ASP A 40 -12.20 1.62 -0.88
CA ASP A 40 -12.33 0.27 -0.34
C ASP A 40 -11.36 0.03 0.82
N GLU A 41 -11.68 -0.97 1.62
CA GLU A 41 -10.76 -1.50 2.63
C GLU A 41 -9.75 -2.42 1.98
N VAL A 42 -8.48 -2.24 2.34
CA VAL A 42 -7.33 -2.95 1.79
C VAL A 42 -6.43 -3.46 2.90
N LEU A 43 -5.74 -4.54 2.66
CA LEU A 43 -4.72 -5.02 3.58
C LEU A 43 -3.46 -4.16 3.50
N GLY A 44 -2.79 -4.00 4.64
CA GLY A 44 -1.49 -3.34 4.72
C GLY A 44 -0.61 -4.00 5.77
N VAL A 45 0.65 -4.16 5.45
CA VAL A 45 1.68 -4.68 6.36
C VAL A 45 2.42 -3.51 6.99
N ARG A 46 2.61 -3.55 8.30
CA ARG A 46 3.38 -2.54 9.03
C ARG A 46 4.12 -3.14 10.21
N ASP A 47 5.24 -2.55 10.56
CA ASP A 47 5.90 -2.83 11.82
C ASP A 47 5.41 -1.87 12.90
N ARG A 48 5.19 -2.40 14.10
CA ARG A 48 4.76 -1.66 15.29
C ARG A 48 5.77 -1.89 16.41
N PRO A 49 6.29 -0.82 17.05
CA PRO A 49 7.09 -0.97 18.25
C PRO A 49 6.33 -1.78 19.31
N LEU A 50 6.96 -2.79 19.87
CA LEU A 50 6.42 -3.48 21.06
C LEU A 50 6.53 -2.55 22.26
N LYS A 51 5.43 -2.41 23.00
CA LYS A 51 5.46 -1.75 24.29
C LYS A 51 6.18 -2.67 25.28
N ARG A 52 7.30 -2.25 25.81
CA ARG A 52 7.85 -2.89 27.01
C ARG A 52 6.81 -2.74 28.12
N GLU A 53 6.39 -3.83 28.74
CA GLU A 53 5.86 -3.78 30.07
C GLU A 53 6.98 -3.25 30.96
N ALA A 54 6.71 -2.18 31.72
CA ALA A 54 7.67 -1.63 32.65
C ALA A 54 7.97 -2.72 33.71
N THR A 55 9.03 -3.48 33.50
CA THR A 55 9.63 -4.29 34.56
C THR A 55 10.32 -3.32 35.49
N GLU A 56 9.67 -3.02 36.61
CA GLU A 56 10.29 -2.33 37.73
C GLU A 56 11.50 -3.14 38.23
N GLY A 57 12.66 -2.54 38.09
CA GLY A 57 13.88 -2.94 38.80
C GLY A 57 14.79 -3.90 38.04
N LEU A 58 15.77 -3.35 37.41
CA LEU A 58 17.21 -3.66 37.52
C LEU A 58 17.93 -2.87 36.41
N GLY A 59 18.66 -1.87 36.83
CA GLY A 59 19.43 -1.02 35.92
C GLY A 59 20.60 -1.82 35.32
N GLU A 60 20.51 -2.03 34.04
CA GLU A 60 21.64 -2.08 33.13
C GLU A 60 21.17 -1.42 31.84
N LYS A 61 21.89 -0.41 31.38
CA LYS A 61 21.80 0.12 30.01
C LYS A 61 22.38 -0.94 29.06
N GLY A 62 21.63 -2.04 28.93
CA GLY A 62 21.87 -3.05 27.90
C GLY A 62 21.22 -2.58 26.61
N ASP A 63 21.86 -2.94 25.52
CA ASP A 63 21.44 -2.79 24.13
C ASP A 63 19.90 -2.81 24.02
N GLU A 64 19.29 -1.64 23.76
CA GLU A 64 17.85 -1.52 23.59
C GLU A 64 17.50 -2.21 22.27
N THR A 65 17.29 -3.53 22.31
CA THR A 65 16.72 -4.25 21.17
C THR A 65 15.38 -3.59 20.83
N ARG A 66 15.35 -2.90 19.70
CA ARG A 66 14.18 -2.21 19.15
C ARG A 66 13.22 -3.27 18.58
N GLU A 67 12.56 -4.00 19.50
CA GLU A 67 11.64 -5.06 19.11
C GLU A 67 10.41 -4.47 18.41
N VAL A 68 10.05 -5.08 17.29
CA VAL A 68 8.87 -4.73 16.51
C VAL A 68 8.00 -5.97 16.28
N GLU A 69 6.72 -5.73 16.15
CA GLU A 69 5.75 -6.73 15.69
C GLU A 69 5.28 -6.35 14.29
N ARG A 70 5.45 -7.26 13.33
CA ARG A 70 4.94 -7.08 11.97
C ARG A 70 3.51 -7.55 11.88
N LEU A 71 2.60 -6.63 11.52
CA LEU A 71 1.17 -6.86 11.48
C LEU A 71 0.62 -6.69 10.06
N LEU A 72 -0.26 -7.61 9.68
CA LEU A 72 -1.16 -7.47 8.55
C LEU A 72 -2.52 -6.97 9.07
N MET A 73 -2.99 -5.83 8.59
CA MET A 73 -4.22 -5.19 9.08
C MET A 73 -4.91 -4.38 7.98
N THR A 74 -6.16 -4.00 8.24
CA THR A 74 -7.01 -3.30 7.28
C THR A 74 -6.83 -1.78 7.35
N PHE A 75 -6.84 -1.15 6.17
CA PHE A 75 -6.81 0.30 5.95
C PHE A 75 -7.82 0.68 4.89
N ARG A 76 -8.43 1.84 5.02
CA ARG A 76 -9.20 2.46 3.95
C ARG A 76 -8.26 3.08 2.90
N TRP A 77 -8.38 2.71 1.64
CA TRP A 77 -7.56 3.29 0.59
C TRP A 77 -8.01 4.71 0.21
N GLY A 78 -7.16 5.66 0.46
CA GLY A 78 -7.38 7.09 0.36
C GLY A 78 -7.05 7.77 1.68
N LEU A 79 -5.80 8.24 1.81
CA LEU A 79 -5.24 8.76 3.05
C LEU A 79 -6.01 9.99 3.54
N ILE A 80 -6.40 9.96 4.81
CA ILE A 80 -7.02 11.08 5.51
C ILE A 80 -5.98 11.67 6.45
N PRO A 81 -5.42 12.85 6.14
CA PRO A 81 -4.44 13.47 7.03
C PRO A 81 -5.03 13.66 8.43
N TRP A 82 -4.25 13.40 9.48
CA TRP A 82 -4.71 13.49 10.89
C TRP A 82 -5.30 14.86 11.25
N TRP A 83 -4.88 15.91 10.58
CA TRP A 83 -5.36 17.29 10.76
C TRP A 83 -6.59 17.63 9.92
N SER A 84 -7.06 16.74 9.04
CA SER A 84 -8.23 16.98 8.20
C SER A 84 -9.48 17.23 9.04
N LYS A 85 -10.33 18.14 8.56
CA LYS A 85 -11.60 18.46 9.22
C LYS A 85 -12.63 17.35 9.08
N ASP A 86 -12.57 16.62 7.98
CA ASP A 86 -13.48 15.50 7.68
C ASP A 86 -12.76 14.41 6.86
N ALA A 87 -13.42 13.26 6.72
CA ALA A 87 -12.89 12.12 5.99
C ALA A 87 -13.05 12.21 4.45
N LYS A 88 -13.79 13.20 3.93
CA LYS A 88 -14.18 13.25 2.50
C LYS A 88 -12.99 13.49 1.57
N GLY A 89 -11.97 14.21 2.06
CA GLY A 89 -10.76 14.51 1.29
C GLY A 89 -9.91 13.28 0.95
N GLY A 90 -10.05 12.19 1.69
CA GLY A 90 -9.23 10.98 1.51
C GLY A 90 -9.33 10.37 0.12
N SER A 91 -10.50 10.38 -0.52
CA SER A 91 -10.69 9.81 -1.85
C SER A 91 -9.82 10.45 -2.96
N ARG A 92 -9.24 11.62 -2.72
CA ARG A 92 -8.30 12.31 -3.63
C ARG A 92 -6.84 12.00 -3.33
N LEU A 93 -6.55 11.39 -2.17
CA LEU A 93 -5.20 11.08 -1.70
C LEU A 93 -4.92 9.57 -1.75
N ILE A 94 -5.36 8.92 -2.84
CA ILE A 94 -5.12 7.49 -3.09
C ILE A 94 -3.67 7.21 -3.50
N ASN A 95 -2.97 8.23 -4.04
CA ASN A 95 -1.56 8.12 -4.42
C ASN A 95 -0.75 9.30 -3.90
N ALA A 96 0.45 9.00 -3.40
CA ALA A 96 1.50 9.95 -3.07
C ALA A 96 2.61 9.88 -4.14
N ARG A 97 3.02 11.02 -4.69
CA ARG A 97 4.14 11.03 -5.64
C ARG A 97 5.46 11.00 -4.89
N ARG A 98 6.36 10.10 -5.26
CA ARG A 98 7.72 9.99 -4.71
C ARG A 98 8.45 11.34 -4.68
N GLU A 99 8.30 12.11 -5.76
CA GLU A 99 9.00 13.38 -5.95
C GLU A 99 8.56 14.49 -4.96
N THR A 100 7.40 14.33 -4.35
CA THR A 100 6.83 15.35 -3.46
C THR A 100 6.41 14.80 -2.10
N VAL A 101 6.71 13.54 -1.81
CA VAL A 101 6.25 12.88 -0.58
C VAL A 101 6.78 13.55 0.68
N LEU A 102 8.01 14.06 0.65
CA LEU A 102 8.63 14.79 1.77
C LEU A 102 8.19 16.27 1.89
N THR A 103 7.66 16.85 0.82
CA THR A 103 7.30 18.28 0.80
C THR A 103 5.82 18.54 1.02
N LYS A 104 4.96 17.58 0.67
CA LYS A 104 3.52 17.72 0.87
C LYS A 104 3.14 17.40 2.32
N SER A 105 2.50 18.35 3.00
CA SER A 105 2.02 18.21 4.38
C SER A 105 1.12 17.00 4.63
N SER A 106 0.39 16.55 3.60
CA SER A 106 -0.46 15.35 3.70
C SER A 106 0.32 14.05 3.83
N PHE A 107 1.59 14.01 3.43
CA PHE A 107 2.36 12.77 3.30
C PHE A 107 3.65 12.76 4.11
N ARG A 108 4.28 13.93 4.35
CA ARG A 108 5.60 14.04 4.96
C ARG A 108 5.71 13.26 6.26
N GLU A 109 4.85 13.54 7.23
CA GLU A 109 4.92 12.87 8.53
C GLU A 109 4.59 11.38 8.45
N ALA A 110 3.70 10.99 7.53
CA ALA A 110 3.41 9.58 7.28
C ALA A 110 4.60 8.85 6.63
N PHE A 111 5.36 9.53 5.77
CA PHE A 111 6.59 8.98 5.19
C PHE A 111 7.67 8.78 6.24
N GLU A 112 7.85 9.72 7.13
CA GLU A 112 8.84 9.64 8.20
C GLU A 112 8.50 8.52 9.22
N LYS A 113 7.21 8.31 9.56
CA LYS A 113 6.81 7.54 10.75
C LYS A 113 5.82 6.40 10.52
N ARG A 114 5.12 6.35 9.41
CA ARG A 114 3.97 5.45 9.22
C ARG A 114 3.97 4.82 7.82
N ARG A 115 5.11 4.22 7.48
CA ARG A 115 5.27 3.46 6.24
C ARG A 115 4.58 2.12 6.38
N ILE A 116 4.03 1.64 5.27
CA ILE A 116 3.39 0.33 5.15
C ILE A 116 3.73 -0.28 3.79
N ILE A 117 3.48 -1.57 3.66
CA ILE A 117 3.38 -2.25 2.38
C ILE A 117 1.92 -2.55 2.11
N VAL A 118 1.41 -2.20 0.93
CA VAL A 118 0.09 -2.61 0.47
C VAL A 118 0.26 -3.82 -0.44
N PRO A 119 -0.15 -5.03 0.00
CA PRO A 119 -0.08 -6.23 -0.83
C PRO A 119 -1.04 -6.13 -2.02
N ALA A 120 -0.61 -6.66 -3.17
CA ALA A 120 -1.46 -6.81 -4.34
C ALA A 120 -1.03 -8.04 -5.15
N ASP A 121 -1.97 -8.72 -5.79
CA ASP A 121 -1.65 -9.76 -6.78
C ASP A 121 -1.33 -9.16 -8.15
N GLY A 122 -1.83 -7.95 -8.41
CA GLY A 122 -1.56 -7.18 -9.61
C GLY A 122 -2.30 -5.85 -9.58
N PHE A 123 -1.97 -4.97 -10.52
CA PHE A 123 -2.64 -3.68 -10.67
C PHE A 123 -3.08 -3.44 -12.10
N TYR A 124 -3.98 -2.47 -12.30
CA TYR A 124 -4.48 -2.11 -13.63
C TYR A 124 -4.02 -0.72 -14.01
N GLU A 125 -3.66 -0.56 -15.30
CA GLU A 125 -3.48 0.74 -15.95
C GLU A 125 -4.07 0.72 -17.36
N TRP A 126 -4.37 1.91 -17.88
CA TRP A 126 -5.11 2.06 -19.13
C TRP A 126 -4.25 2.69 -20.20
N ARG A 127 -3.96 1.93 -21.25
CA ARG A 127 -3.32 2.45 -22.46
C ARG A 127 -4.33 3.24 -23.28
N ARG A 128 -3.96 4.42 -23.71
CA ARG A 128 -4.75 5.19 -24.69
C ARG A 128 -4.66 4.52 -26.06
N THR A 129 -5.80 4.28 -26.70
CA THR A 129 -5.84 3.73 -28.07
C THR A 129 -5.82 4.86 -29.09
N LYS A 130 -5.39 4.55 -30.33
CA LYS A 130 -5.39 5.51 -31.45
C LYS A 130 -6.81 6.01 -31.78
N SER A 131 -7.83 5.24 -31.49
CA SER A 131 -9.26 5.61 -31.67
C SER A 131 -9.83 6.47 -30.55
N GLY A 132 -9.02 6.91 -29.57
CA GLY A 132 -9.44 7.76 -28.43
C GLY A 132 -10.04 6.99 -27.26
N GLY A 133 -10.14 5.67 -27.33
CA GLY A 133 -10.57 4.81 -26.23
C GLY A 133 -9.43 4.52 -25.22
N LYS A 134 -9.75 3.68 -24.23
CA LYS A 134 -8.77 3.19 -23.25
C LYS A 134 -8.84 1.68 -23.17
N GLN A 135 -7.71 1.01 -23.38
CA GLN A 135 -7.53 -0.42 -23.22
C GLN A 135 -6.93 -0.68 -21.83
N PRO A 136 -7.65 -1.36 -20.92
CA PRO A 136 -7.07 -1.76 -19.64
C PRO A 136 -6.06 -2.90 -19.83
N HIS A 137 -4.99 -2.84 -19.05
CA HIS A 137 -3.97 -3.89 -18.94
C HIS A 137 -3.87 -4.29 -17.48
N PHE A 138 -3.71 -5.57 -17.23
CA PHE A 138 -3.41 -6.13 -15.92
C PHE A 138 -1.93 -6.44 -15.81
N PHE A 139 -1.30 -5.97 -14.75
CA PHE A 139 0.12 -6.10 -14.47
C PHE A 139 0.34 -7.02 -13.29
N THR A 140 1.24 -7.98 -13.42
CA THR A 140 1.66 -8.89 -12.35
C THR A 140 3.18 -8.97 -12.28
N ARG A 141 3.71 -9.52 -11.20
CA ARG A 141 5.14 -9.87 -11.15
C ARG A 141 5.41 -11.06 -12.09
N ALA A 142 6.53 -11.02 -12.77
CA ALA A 142 6.94 -12.08 -13.70
C ALA A 142 7.18 -13.43 -12.99
N ASP A 143 7.57 -13.40 -11.71
CA ASP A 143 7.79 -14.60 -10.88
C ASP A 143 6.51 -15.13 -10.21
N GLY A 144 5.36 -14.48 -10.41
CA GLY A 144 4.08 -14.85 -9.81
C GLY A 144 3.95 -14.59 -8.31
N ALA A 145 4.94 -13.95 -7.68
CA ALA A 145 4.86 -13.58 -6.27
C ALA A 145 3.93 -12.36 -6.07
N PRO A 146 3.36 -12.17 -4.87
CA PRO A 146 2.63 -10.96 -4.55
C PRO A 146 3.48 -9.70 -4.71
N MET A 147 2.87 -8.62 -5.15
CA MET A 147 3.47 -7.30 -5.21
C MET A 147 3.48 -6.66 -3.83
N ALA A 148 4.57 -5.98 -3.50
CA ALA A 148 4.73 -5.16 -2.32
C ALA A 148 4.66 -3.68 -2.72
N LEU A 149 3.47 -3.07 -2.72
CA LEU A 149 3.34 -1.67 -3.08
C LEU A 149 3.77 -0.80 -1.90
N ALA A 150 4.74 0.10 -2.10
CA ALA A 150 5.12 1.06 -1.08
C ALA A 150 3.94 1.97 -0.73
N GLY A 151 3.61 2.07 0.54
CA GLY A 151 2.46 2.82 1.01
C GLY A 151 2.75 3.62 2.28
N LEU A 152 1.86 4.55 2.56
CA LEU A 152 1.86 5.35 3.79
C LEU A 152 0.52 5.21 4.47
N ALA A 153 0.51 5.23 5.79
CA ALA A 153 -0.71 5.12 6.58
C ALA A 153 -0.94 6.36 7.44
N GLU A 154 -2.20 6.59 7.78
CA GLU A 154 -2.60 7.64 8.69
C GLU A 154 -3.73 7.15 9.62
N ARG A 155 -3.83 7.79 10.77
CA ARG A 155 -4.89 7.57 11.75
C ARG A 155 -5.66 8.87 11.92
N TRP A 156 -6.89 8.87 11.51
CA TRP A 156 -7.76 10.02 11.64
C TRP A 156 -8.93 9.74 12.59
N ARG A 157 -9.26 10.73 13.38
CA ARG A 157 -10.45 10.73 14.25
C ARG A 157 -11.21 12.03 14.05
N ASP A 158 -12.52 11.95 13.96
CA ASP A 158 -13.35 13.14 13.95
C ASP A 158 -13.23 13.86 15.31
N LYS A 159 -12.77 15.11 15.26
CA LYS A 159 -12.58 15.95 16.46
C LYS A 159 -13.89 16.37 17.13
N ASN A 160 -15.00 16.30 16.39
CA ASN A 160 -16.34 16.61 16.87
C ASN A 160 -17.08 15.38 17.41
N ALA A 161 -16.54 14.18 17.18
CA ALA A 161 -17.12 12.94 17.67
C ALA A 161 -16.73 12.68 19.15
N PRO A 162 -17.46 11.83 19.87
CA PRO A 162 -17.10 11.38 21.20
C PRO A 162 -15.66 10.80 21.25
N LYS A 163 -15.01 10.87 22.45
CA LYS A 163 -13.61 10.42 22.60
C LYS A 163 -13.39 8.94 22.30
N ASP A 164 -14.43 8.13 22.41
CA ASP A 164 -14.47 6.69 22.11
C ASP A 164 -14.84 6.37 20.66
N ALA A 165 -15.12 7.39 19.84
CA ALA A 165 -15.41 7.20 18.42
C ALA A 165 -14.27 6.44 17.71
N PRO A 166 -14.59 5.55 16.77
CA PRO A 166 -13.61 4.74 16.09
C PRO A 166 -12.59 5.59 15.31
N VAL A 167 -11.35 5.15 15.34
CA VAL A 167 -10.27 5.74 14.53
C VAL A 167 -10.32 5.13 13.14
N ILE A 168 -10.40 5.97 12.11
CA ILE A 168 -10.24 5.54 10.73
C ILE A 168 -8.74 5.40 10.44
N ARG A 169 -8.32 4.19 10.10
CA ARG A 169 -7.00 3.92 9.53
C ARG A 169 -7.10 4.05 8.03
N SER A 170 -6.29 4.88 7.42
CA SER A 170 -6.30 5.11 5.99
C SER A 170 -4.90 5.00 5.41
N CYS A 171 -4.81 4.72 4.11
CA CYS A 171 -3.52 4.57 3.45
C CYS A 171 -3.51 5.21 2.05
N THR A 172 -2.30 5.38 1.52
CA THR A 172 -2.05 5.80 0.14
C THR A 172 -0.93 4.95 -0.44
N VAL A 173 -0.94 4.74 -1.75
CA VAL A 173 0.13 4.06 -2.47
C VAL A 173 1.12 5.09 -3.02
N ILE A 174 2.41 4.86 -2.87
CA ILE A 174 3.44 5.73 -3.46
C ILE A 174 3.60 5.37 -4.93
N THR A 175 3.73 6.40 -5.76
CA THR A 175 3.95 6.25 -7.21
C THR A 175 5.23 6.97 -7.63
N SER A 176 5.91 6.41 -8.63
CA SER A 176 7.09 6.99 -9.31
C SER A 176 6.80 7.23 -10.79
N PRO A 177 7.70 7.91 -11.52
CA PRO A 177 7.73 7.80 -12.98
C PRO A 177 7.77 6.33 -13.39
N ALA A 178 7.15 6.03 -14.54
CA ALA A 178 7.08 4.67 -15.05
C ALA A 178 8.48 4.11 -15.38
N GLY A 179 8.70 2.87 -15.00
CA GLY A 179 9.86 2.09 -15.46
C GLY A 179 9.62 1.49 -16.86
N PRO A 180 10.62 0.76 -17.38
CA PRO A 180 10.57 0.21 -18.73
C PRO A 180 9.38 -0.72 -18.98
N ASP A 181 8.95 -1.48 -17.97
CA ASP A 181 7.82 -2.43 -18.09
C ASP A 181 6.45 -1.74 -18.30
N MET A 182 6.39 -0.41 -18.13
CA MET A 182 5.18 0.41 -18.33
C MET A 182 5.19 1.17 -19.66
N GLU A 183 6.23 1.00 -20.48
CA GLU A 183 6.40 1.77 -21.71
C GLU A 183 5.18 1.65 -22.63
N GLY A 184 4.72 2.80 -23.13
CA GLY A 184 3.55 2.87 -24.00
C GLY A 184 2.19 2.65 -23.33
N ILE A 185 2.13 2.43 -22.03
CA ILE A 185 0.88 2.25 -21.26
C ILE A 185 0.56 3.50 -20.45
N HIS A 186 1.45 3.89 -19.53
CA HIS A 186 1.24 5.03 -18.63
C HIS A 186 2.58 5.64 -18.21
N ASP A 187 2.60 6.93 -17.87
CA ASP A 187 3.79 7.69 -17.40
C ASP A 187 4.11 7.51 -15.92
N ARG A 188 3.25 6.82 -15.18
CA ARG A 188 3.39 6.56 -13.74
C ARG A 188 3.11 5.10 -13.43
N MET A 189 3.74 4.59 -12.36
CA MET A 189 3.49 3.27 -11.80
C MET A 189 3.50 3.30 -10.27
N PRO A 190 2.84 2.35 -9.59
CA PRO A 190 3.07 2.16 -8.16
C PRO A 190 4.53 1.77 -7.93
N VAL A 191 5.12 2.23 -6.83
CA VAL A 191 6.45 1.77 -6.41
C VAL A 191 6.32 0.37 -5.82
N LEU A 192 7.02 -0.59 -6.42
CA LEU A 192 7.18 -1.92 -5.89
C LEU A 192 8.48 -2.00 -5.08
N LEU A 193 8.38 -2.55 -3.87
CA LEU A 193 9.55 -2.81 -3.03
C LEU A 193 10.13 -4.19 -3.33
N ASP A 194 11.45 -4.28 -3.35
CA ASP A 194 12.14 -5.56 -3.39
C ASP A 194 12.02 -6.26 -2.03
N PRO A 195 11.81 -7.59 -1.97
CA PRO A 195 11.70 -8.31 -0.70
C PRO A 195 12.85 -8.08 0.28
N SER A 196 14.07 -7.88 -0.23
CA SER A 196 15.26 -7.60 0.61
C SER A 196 15.19 -6.24 1.34
N THR A 197 14.25 -5.37 0.95
CA THR A 197 14.11 -4.02 1.50
C THR A 197 12.93 -3.86 2.47
N PHE A 198 12.14 -4.93 2.69
CA PHE A 198 10.93 -4.85 3.52
C PHE A 198 11.23 -4.40 4.95
N ASP A 199 12.27 -4.96 5.57
CA ASP A 199 12.64 -4.64 6.95
C ASP A 199 13.07 -3.17 7.06
N LEU A 200 13.89 -2.70 6.12
CA LEU A 200 14.35 -1.32 6.08
C LEU A 200 13.19 -0.33 5.85
N TRP A 201 12.26 -0.67 4.94
CA TRP A 201 11.10 0.17 4.65
C TRP A 201 10.13 0.27 5.83
N LEU A 202 9.89 -0.85 6.50
CA LEU A 202 8.91 -0.95 7.59
C LEU A 202 9.46 -0.53 8.96
N ASP A 203 10.79 -0.43 9.12
CA ASP A 203 11.41 -0.06 10.39
C ASP A 203 10.87 1.29 10.91
N PRO A 204 10.07 1.31 11.98
CA PRO A 204 9.48 2.54 12.52
C PRO A 204 10.52 3.47 13.16
N TYR A 205 11.74 3.00 13.36
CA TYR A 205 12.87 3.73 13.96
C TYR A 205 13.84 4.29 12.92
N ASN A 206 13.68 3.92 11.64
CA ASN A 206 14.48 4.49 10.57
C ASN A 206 13.98 5.91 10.23
N GLU A 207 14.81 6.90 10.52
CA GLU A 207 14.55 8.33 10.25
C GLU A 207 15.37 8.85 9.06
N ASP A 208 16.19 8.00 8.42
CA ASP A 208 16.98 8.39 7.23
C ASP A 208 16.08 8.47 6.00
N THR A 209 15.57 9.67 5.76
CA THR A 209 14.67 9.94 4.63
C THR A 209 15.33 9.81 3.27
N GLU A 210 16.65 9.98 3.17
CA GLU A 210 17.40 9.81 1.91
C GLU A 210 17.52 8.33 1.56
N GLU A 211 17.89 7.49 2.54
CA GLU A 211 17.91 6.05 2.40
C GLU A 211 16.53 5.50 2.01
N LEU A 212 15.49 5.93 2.71
CA LEU A 212 14.11 5.53 2.42
C LEU A 212 13.64 5.96 1.03
N LEU A 213 14.00 7.16 0.55
CA LEU A 213 13.70 7.62 -0.81
C LEU A 213 14.46 6.81 -1.86
N ALA A 214 15.67 6.33 -1.57
CA ALA A 214 16.44 5.49 -2.48
C ALA A 214 15.73 4.16 -2.79
N LEU A 215 14.94 3.62 -1.86
CA LEU A 215 14.14 2.41 -2.06
C LEU A 215 12.99 2.60 -3.07
N LEU A 216 12.56 3.84 -3.31
CA LEU A 216 11.40 4.15 -4.13
C LEU A 216 11.75 4.29 -5.62
N GLN A 217 12.70 3.53 -6.12
CA GLN A 217 13.03 3.49 -7.55
C GLN A 217 12.20 2.39 -8.26
N PRO A 218 11.93 2.56 -9.55
CA PRO A 218 11.39 1.45 -10.34
C PRO A 218 12.33 0.24 -10.27
N LEU A 219 11.76 -0.95 -10.16
CA LEU A 219 12.51 -2.20 -10.24
C LEU A 219 13.10 -2.39 -11.64
N PRO A 220 14.12 -3.25 -11.80
CA PRO A 220 14.68 -3.57 -13.11
C PRO A 220 13.63 -4.03 -14.11
N GLY A 221 13.83 -3.73 -15.40
CA GLY A 221 12.97 -4.19 -16.48
C GLY A 221 12.85 -5.72 -16.50
N GLY A 222 11.66 -6.21 -16.87
CA GLY A 222 11.32 -7.62 -16.81
C GLY A 222 10.83 -8.12 -15.46
N THR A 223 10.79 -7.25 -14.43
CA THR A 223 10.20 -7.59 -13.12
C THR A 223 8.69 -7.72 -13.19
N ILE A 224 8.05 -6.93 -14.07
CA ILE A 224 6.60 -6.88 -14.23
C ILE A 224 6.25 -7.31 -15.65
N VAL A 225 5.21 -8.12 -15.75
CA VAL A 225 4.60 -8.51 -17.03
C VAL A 225 3.17 -8.04 -17.09
N HIS A 226 2.62 -7.86 -18.29
CA HIS A 226 1.24 -7.42 -18.43
C HIS A 226 0.58 -7.99 -19.68
N HIS A 227 -0.75 -7.99 -19.67
CA HIS A 227 -1.58 -8.33 -20.82
C HIS A 227 -2.83 -7.44 -20.87
N PRO A 228 -3.45 -7.25 -22.03
CA PRO A 228 -4.72 -6.55 -22.15
C PRO A 228 -5.84 -7.39 -21.53
N VAL A 229 -6.78 -6.73 -20.85
CA VAL A 229 -7.95 -7.37 -20.25
C VAL A 229 -9.24 -6.70 -20.70
N GLY A 230 -10.38 -7.35 -20.44
CA GLY A 230 -11.70 -6.85 -20.80
C GLY A 230 -12.04 -5.50 -20.13
N THR A 231 -12.85 -4.68 -20.81
CA THR A 231 -13.26 -3.34 -20.31
C THR A 231 -14.20 -3.40 -19.11
N ARG A 232 -14.71 -4.59 -18.72
CA ARG A 232 -15.56 -4.80 -17.53
C ARG A 232 -14.91 -4.29 -16.24
N ILE A 233 -13.58 -4.27 -16.16
CA ILE A 233 -12.81 -3.73 -15.01
C ILE A 233 -13.12 -2.26 -14.73
N GLY A 234 -13.60 -1.51 -15.70
CA GLY A 234 -13.98 -0.10 -15.53
C GLY A 234 -15.14 0.11 -14.57
N ASN A 235 -16.04 -0.87 -14.38
CA ASN A 235 -17.12 -0.80 -13.43
C ASN A 235 -16.72 -1.44 -12.09
N VAL A 236 -16.66 -0.64 -11.02
CA VAL A 236 -16.30 -1.07 -9.66
C VAL A 236 -17.21 -2.15 -9.06
N ARG A 237 -18.39 -2.35 -9.61
CA ARG A 237 -19.33 -3.39 -9.15
C ARG A 237 -18.98 -4.79 -9.67
N ASN A 238 -18.16 -4.88 -10.70
CA ASN A 238 -17.68 -6.15 -11.18
C ASN A 238 -16.51 -6.61 -10.31
N ASN A 239 -16.61 -7.81 -9.75
CA ASN A 239 -15.56 -8.39 -8.91
C ASN A 239 -15.58 -9.91 -9.09
N ASP A 240 -14.89 -10.41 -10.11
CA ASP A 240 -14.79 -11.82 -10.44
C ASP A 240 -13.45 -12.16 -11.13
N PRO A 241 -13.01 -13.42 -11.11
CA PRO A 241 -11.74 -13.84 -11.72
C PRO A 241 -11.61 -13.50 -13.21
N GLY A 242 -12.69 -13.44 -13.96
CA GLY A 242 -12.65 -13.12 -15.39
C GLY A 242 -12.17 -11.71 -15.72
N LEU A 243 -12.01 -10.84 -14.70
CA LEU A 243 -11.48 -9.49 -14.90
C LEU A 243 -9.98 -9.45 -15.19
N ILE A 244 -9.24 -10.49 -14.80
CA ILE A 244 -7.80 -10.60 -15.02
C ILE A 244 -7.42 -11.48 -16.21
N GLU A 245 -8.39 -12.07 -16.90
CA GLU A 245 -8.15 -12.94 -18.07
C GLU A 245 -7.67 -12.11 -19.25
N ALA A 246 -6.67 -12.65 -19.95
CA ALA A 246 -6.16 -12.05 -21.18
C ALA A 246 -7.21 -12.06 -22.29
N LEU A 247 -7.22 -11.01 -23.11
CA LEU A 247 -8.07 -10.91 -24.32
C LEU A 247 -7.53 -11.74 -25.45
#